data_2b0a58071814c3439be51418b7dc0a84
#
_entry.id   2b0a58071814c3439be51418b7dc0a84
#
_cell.length_a   1.000
_cell.length_b   1.000
_cell.length_c   1.000
_cell.angle_alpha   90.00
_cell.angle_beta   90.00
_cell.angle_gamma   90.00
#
_symmetry.space_group_name_H-M   'P 1'
#
loop_
_entity.id
_entity.type
_entity.pdbx_description
1 polymer ?
#
loop_
_entity_poly.entity_id
_entity_poly.type
_entity_poly.pdbx_seq_one_letter_code
_entity_poly.pdbx_strand_id
1 'polypeptide(L)'
;MSSEPAFVHATDATHDPALQSWVASANSPDTDFPIQNLPFARLRRKVAAGEMAEPWRVGVAIGDQVLDLKIALEICPWAAEVAVHLEPLAAGDLAGYMAAGRAAWRAVRAALSEALSEGSVHGPFLENALVPQAEVEYALPCTIGDYTDFYASIHHATAVGRLFRPDNPLLPNYQWVPIGYHGRSSSIVVSGRGLRRPLGQIKPADASPPVLRESRRVDFELELG
;
A
#
# COMPACT_ATOMS: atom_id res chain seq x y z
N MET A 1 -28.12 5.17 27.36
CA MET A 1 -28.06 5.71 26.02
C MET A 1 -26.73 5.28 25.45
N SER A 2 -26.70 4.18 24.68
CA SER A 2 -25.50 3.65 24.03
C SER A 2 -25.20 4.51 22.82
N SER A 3 -24.16 5.31 22.90
CA SER A 3 -23.59 5.95 21.71
C SER A 3 -22.91 4.87 20.89
N GLU A 4 -23.47 4.54 19.74
CA GLU A 4 -22.75 3.76 18.73
C GLU A 4 -21.42 4.46 18.40
N PRO A 5 -20.34 3.70 18.26
CA PRO A 5 -19.05 4.29 17.87
C PRO A 5 -19.18 4.89 16.46
N ALA A 6 -18.90 6.17 16.33
CA ALA A 6 -19.01 6.97 15.10
C ALA A 6 -18.01 6.63 13.99
N PHE A 7 -17.50 5.40 13.93
CA PHE A 7 -16.52 4.92 12.93
C PHE A 7 -16.98 3.66 12.21
N VAL A 8 -18.23 3.61 11.80
CA VAL A 8 -18.59 2.73 10.70
C VAL A 8 -18.07 3.41 9.44
N HIS A 9 -17.00 2.87 8.84
CA HIS A 9 -16.63 3.21 7.47
C HIS A 9 -17.78 2.76 6.58
N ALA A 10 -18.70 3.67 6.30
CA ALA A 10 -19.78 3.38 5.40
C ALA A 10 -19.16 3.05 4.02
N THR A 11 -19.40 1.85 3.54
CA THR A 11 -19.17 1.51 2.14
C THR A 11 -20.05 2.43 1.29
N ASP A 12 -19.50 2.85 0.16
CA ASP A 12 -20.23 3.66 -0.83
C ASP A 12 -20.42 2.86 -2.13
N ALA A 13 -20.98 3.50 -3.15
CA ALA A 13 -21.26 2.87 -4.43
C ALA A 13 -20.02 2.24 -5.11
N THR A 14 -18.81 2.71 -4.78
CA THR A 14 -17.57 2.14 -5.34
C THR A 14 -17.22 0.75 -4.80
N HIS A 15 -17.95 0.28 -3.79
CA HIS A 15 -17.78 -1.02 -3.16
C HIS A 15 -18.89 -2.01 -3.56
N ASP A 16 -19.80 -1.62 -4.45
CA ASP A 16 -20.88 -2.49 -4.91
C ASP A 16 -20.27 -3.73 -5.58
N PRO A 17 -20.53 -4.94 -5.07
CA PRO A 17 -20.01 -6.18 -5.66
C PRO A 17 -20.52 -6.46 -7.07
N ALA A 18 -21.59 -5.79 -7.51
CA ALA A 18 -22.13 -5.91 -8.86
C ALA A 18 -21.39 -5.08 -9.90
N LEU A 19 -20.51 -4.15 -9.48
CA LEU A 19 -19.71 -3.37 -10.41
C LEU A 19 -18.80 -4.26 -11.25
N GLN A 20 -18.81 -4.01 -12.56
CA GLN A 20 -17.91 -4.61 -13.53
C GLN A 20 -17.04 -3.54 -14.18
N SER A 21 -15.82 -3.92 -14.55
CA SER A 21 -14.89 -3.06 -15.26
C SER A 21 -14.87 -3.39 -16.76
N TRP A 22 -14.61 -2.39 -17.59
CA TRP A 22 -14.25 -2.62 -18.99
C TRP A 22 -12.87 -3.27 -19.15
N VAL A 23 -12.02 -3.27 -18.11
CA VAL A 23 -10.78 -4.05 -18.06
C VAL A 23 -11.16 -5.50 -17.72
N ALA A 24 -11.20 -6.38 -18.71
CA ALA A 24 -11.73 -7.73 -18.59
C ALA A 24 -11.10 -8.56 -17.46
N SER A 25 -9.79 -8.45 -17.25
CA SER A 25 -9.06 -9.17 -16.20
C SER A 25 -9.48 -8.78 -14.78
N ALA A 26 -10.05 -7.57 -14.60
CA ALA A 26 -10.55 -7.10 -13.30
C ALA A 26 -11.86 -7.79 -12.86
N ASN A 27 -12.53 -8.47 -13.78
CA ASN A 27 -13.80 -9.19 -13.52
C ASN A 27 -13.57 -10.68 -13.25
N SER A 28 -12.31 -11.13 -13.24
CA SER A 28 -11.97 -12.51 -12.89
C SER A 28 -12.23 -12.75 -11.40
N PRO A 29 -12.83 -13.89 -10.99
CA PRO A 29 -13.03 -14.21 -9.57
C PRO A 29 -11.71 -14.43 -8.82
N ASP A 30 -10.61 -14.67 -9.53
CA ASP A 30 -9.29 -14.94 -8.94
C ASP A 30 -8.38 -13.70 -8.91
N THR A 31 -8.88 -12.52 -9.31
CA THR A 31 -8.08 -11.30 -9.30
C THR A 31 -8.01 -10.68 -7.91
N ASP A 32 -6.82 -10.24 -7.50
CA ASP A 32 -6.64 -9.40 -6.30
C ASP A 32 -7.03 -7.94 -6.55
N PHE A 33 -7.22 -7.54 -7.80
CA PHE A 33 -7.46 -6.16 -8.21
C PHE A 33 -8.77 -5.95 -8.98
N PRO A 34 -9.92 -6.33 -8.39
CA PRO A 34 -11.22 -5.99 -8.96
C PRO A 34 -11.46 -4.47 -8.87
N ILE A 35 -12.47 -3.97 -9.58
CA ILE A 35 -12.83 -2.54 -9.57
C ILE A 35 -13.17 -2.01 -8.15
N GLN A 36 -13.59 -2.89 -7.24
CA GLN A 36 -13.83 -2.56 -5.83
C GLN A 36 -12.54 -2.31 -5.05
N ASN A 37 -11.38 -2.81 -5.54
CA ASN A 37 -10.08 -2.66 -4.93
C ASN A 37 -9.13 -1.99 -5.93
N LEU A 38 -8.94 -0.68 -5.81
CA LEU A 38 -8.12 0.16 -6.69
C LEU A 38 -6.89 0.66 -5.92
N PRO A 39 -5.90 -0.20 -5.61
CA PRO A 39 -4.73 0.21 -4.86
C PRO A 39 -3.78 1.03 -5.71
N PHE A 40 -3.16 2.03 -5.07
CA PHE A 40 -2.14 2.86 -5.69
C PHE A 40 -0.77 2.21 -5.58
N ALA A 41 0.07 2.43 -6.58
CA ALA A 41 1.47 2.04 -6.56
C ALA A 41 2.36 3.09 -7.20
N ARG A 42 3.60 3.17 -6.73
CA ARG A 42 4.67 3.90 -7.41
C ARG A 42 5.41 2.93 -8.31
N LEU A 43 5.46 3.23 -9.60
CA LEU A 43 5.95 2.32 -10.62
C LEU A 43 6.66 3.04 -11.77
N ARG A 44 7.33 2.25 -12.61
CA ARG A 44 7.79 2.65 -13.95
C ARG A 44 7.88 1.41 -14.84
N ARG A 45 7.91 1.61 -16.14
CA ARG A 45 8.13 0.49 -17.07
C ARG A 45 9.52 -0.09 -16.89
N LYS A 46 9.61 -1.41 -16.99
CA LYS A 46 10.89 -2.10 -17.07
C LYS A 46 11.59 -1.72 -18.37
N VAL A 47 12.87 -1.49 -18.31
CA VAL A 47 13.71 -1.23 -19.48
C VAL A 47 14.77 -2.32 -19.63
N ALA A 48 15.27 -2.51 -20.84
CA ALA A 48 16.36 -3.44 -21.08
C ALA A 48 17.67 -2.95 -20.40
N ALA A 49 18.57 -3.88 -20.15
CA ALA A 49 19.86 -3.55 -19.55
C ALA A 49 20.63 -2.54 -20.42
N GLY A 50 20.98 -1.40 -19.82
CA GLY A 50 21.69 -0.31 -20.49
C GLY A 50 20.80 0.78 -21.07
N GLU A 51 19.50 0.61 -21.05
CA GLU A 51 18.56 1.68 -21.42
C GLU A 51 18.29 2.63 -20.25
N MET A 52 17.93 3.86 -20.59
CA MET A 52 17.58 4.88 -19.59
C MET A 52 16.17 4.60 -19.07
N ALA A 53 16.06 4.41 -17.76
CA ALA A 53 14.76 4.20 -17.12
C ALA A 53 13.91 5.47 -17.14
N GLU A 54 12.61 5.29 -17.33
CA GLU A 54 11.63 6.38 -17.19
C GLU A 54 11.60 6.92 -15.74
N PRO A 55 11.16 8.18 -15.56
CA PRO A 55 10.84 8.67 -14.23
C PRO A 55 9.77 7.81 -13.54
N TRP A 56 9.82 7.75 -12.22
CA TRP A 56 8.77 7.10 -11.43
C TRP A 56 7.43 7.80 -11.64
N ARG A 57 6.37 7.03 -11.64
CA ARG A 57 4.98 7.45 -11.81
C ARG A 57 4.11 6.82 -10.73
N VAL A 58 2.91 7.33 -10.58
CA VAL A 58 1.87 6.70 -9.77
C VAL A 58 0.86 6.06 -10.69
N GLY A 59 0.42 4.88 -10.35
CA GLY A 59 -0.64 4.16 -11.04
C GLY A 59 -1.59 3.47 -10.08
N VAL A 60 -2.69 2.97 -10.65
CA VAL A 60 -3.73 2.22 -9.93
C VAL A 60 -3.85 0.85 -10.56
N ALA A 61 -3.75 -0.21 -9.74
CA ALA A 61 -3.93 -1.56 -10.22
C ALA A 61 -5.40 -1.85 -10.53
N ILE A 62 -5.63 -2.53 -11.64
CA ILE A 62 -6.94 -2.98 -12.12
C ILE A 62 -6.77 -4.28 -12.91
N GLY A 63 -7.24 -5.40 -12.40
CA GLY A 63 -6.98 -6.72 -12.99
C GLY A 63 -5.49 -7.00 -13.11
N ASP A 64 -5.02 -7.38 -14.29
CA ASP A 64 -3.60 -7.60 -14.62
C ASP A 64 -2.89 -6.34 -15.16
N GLN A 65 -3.59 -5.20 -15.15
CA GLN A 65 -3.11 -3.91 -15.65
C GLN A 65 -2.83 -2.93 -14.51
N VAL A 66 -2.09 -1.87 -14.84
CA VAL A 66 -1.95 -0.65 -14.04
C VAL A 66 -2.35 0.53 -14.90
N LEU A 67 -3.25 1.37 -14.41
CA LEU A 67 -3.57 2.65 -15.01
C LEU A 67 -2.50 3.67 -14.62
N ASP A 68 -1.70 4.14 -15.59
CA ASP A 68 -0.71 5.21 -15.39
C ASP A 68 -1.44 6.55 -15.22
N LEU A 69 -1.45 7.10 -14.01
CA LEU A 69 -2.21 8.31 -13.70
C LEU A 69 -1.65 9.57 -14.34
N LYS A 70 -0.37 9.60 -14.65
CA LYS A 70 0.20 10.74 -15.38
C LYS A 70 -0.34 10.79 -16.81
N ILE A 71 -0.33 9.67 -17.52
CA ILE A 71 -0.89 9.58 -18.86
C ILE A 71 -2.40 9.80 -18.80
N ALA A 72 -3.09 9.17 -17.86
CA ALA A 72 -4.54 9.34 -17.69
C ALA A 72 -4.95 10.80 -17.50
N LEU A 73 -4.15 11.59 -16.75
CA LEU A 73 -4.39 13.02 -16.58
C LEU A 73 -4.23 13.82 -17.89
N GLU A 74 -3.28 13.42 -18.73
CA GLU A 74 -2.97 14.13 -19.99
C GLU A 74 -4.02 13.86 -21.09
N ILE A 75 -4.60 12.65 -21.11
CA ILE A 75 -5.44 12.20 -22.24
C ILE A 75 -6.93 12.10 -21.94
N CYS A 76 -7.32 11.99 -20.67
CA CYS A 76 -8.71 11.84 -20.28
C CYS A 76 -9.31 13.20 -19.85
N PRO A 77 -10.52 13.55 -20.32
CA PRO A 77 -11.17 14.82 -19.97
C PRO A 77 -11.79 14.73 -18.56
N TRP A 78 -10.96 14.79 -17.54
CA TRP A 78 -11.43 14.84 -16.15
C TRP A 78 -12.18 16.12 -15.84
N ALA A 79 -13.23 16.03 -15.02
CA ALA A 79 -13.85 17.20 -14.44
C ALA A 79 -12.84 18.00 -13.61
N ALA A 80 -12.91 19.32 -13.66
CA ALA A 80 -11.90 20.19 -13.02
C ALA A 80 -11.76 19.95 -11.51
N GLU A 81 -12.87 19.66 -10.83
CA GLU A 81 -12.91 19.33 -9.41
C GLU A 81 -12.22 18.00 -9.06
N VAL A 82 -12.11 17.08 -10.03
CA VAL A 82 -11.37 15.82 -9.88
C VAL A 82 -9.91 16.01 -10.25
N ALA A 83 -9.63 16.70 -11.36
CA ALA A 83 -8.28 16.93 -11.87
C ALA A 83 -7.36 17.54 -10.80
N VAL A 84 -7.85 18.51 -10.02
CA VAL A 84 -7.10 19.16 -8.93
C VAL A 84 -6.63 18.17 -7.86
N HIS A 85 -7.36 17.07 -7.67
CA HIS A 85 -6.99 16.01 -6.70
C HIS A 85 -6.08 14.93 -7.31
N LEU A 86 -6.11 14.77 -8.63
CA LEU A 86 -5.24 13.86 -9.36
C LEU A 86 -3.86 14.47 -9.67
N GLU A 87 -3.76 15.79 -9.84
CA GLU A 87 -2.51 16.49 -10.15
C GLU A 87 -1.32 16.11 -9.23
N PRO A 88 -1.47 16.00 -7.89
CA PRO A 88 -0.38 15.60 -7.02
C PRO A 88 0.21 14.23 -7.36
N LEU A 89 -0.59 13.32 -7.94
CA LEU A 89 -0.15 11.98 -8.32
C LEU A 89 0.71 11.98 -9.59
N ALA A 90 0.61 13.01 -10.43
CA ALA A 90 1.46 13.17 -11.62
C ALA A 90 2.94 13.43 -11.28
N ALA A 91 3.24 13.83 -10.03
CA ALA A 91 4.61 14.02 -9.56
C ALA A 91 5.42 12.71 -9.41
N GLY A 92 4.76 11.55 -9.54
CA GLY A 92 5.41 10.25 -9.43
C GLY A 92 5.75 9.83 -8.00
N ASP A 93 5.02 10.37 -7.03
CA ASP A 93 5.14 10.12 -5.59
C ASP A 93 3.75 10.24 -4.95
N LEU A 94 3.48 9.44 -3.91
CA LEU A 94 2.17 9.43 -3.24
C LEU A 94 2.06 10.41 -2.07
N ALA A 95 3.15 11.03 -1.61
CA ALA A 95 3.15 11.85 -0.39
C ALA A 95 2.14 13.00 -0.46
N GLY A 96 2.09 13.73 -1.58
CA GLY A 96 1.15 14.83 -1.78
C GLY A 96 -0.31 14.38 -1.72
N TYR A 97 -0.63 13.27 -2.35
CA TYR A 97 -1.97 12.69 -2.31
C TYR A 97 -2.33 12.16 -0.91
N MET A 98 -1.41 11.48 -0.23
CA MET A 98 -1.61 11.01 1.14
C MET A 98 -1.90 12.18 2.10
N ALA A 99 -1.27 13.33 1.88
CA ALA A 99 -1.49 14.54 2.67
C ALA A 99 -2.80 15.28 2.33
N ALA A 100 -3.43 14.99 1.19
CA ALA A 100 -4.60 15.73 0.71
C ALA A 100 -5.89 15.48 1.53
N GLY A 101 -5.93 14.39 2.29
CA GLY A 101 -7.03 14.07 3.22
C GLY A 101 -8.24 13.39 2.57
N ARG A 102 -9.19 13.00 3.43
CA ARG A 102 -10.30 12.08 3.07
C ARG A 102 -11.20 12.59 1.94
N ALA A 103 -11.44 13.89 1.84
CA ALA A 103 -12.30 14.44 0.80
C ALA A 103 -11.69 14.20 -0.59
N ALA A 104 -10.38 14.49 -0.74
CA ALA A 104 -9.63 14.23 -1.97
C ALA A 104 -9.59 12.73 -2.30
N TRP A 105 -9.31 11.88 -1.31
CA TRP A 105 -9.25 10.43 -1.52
C TRP A 105 -10.57 9.85 -2.01
N ARG A 106 -11.70 10.30 -1.43
CA ARG A 106 -13.04 9.88 -1.87
C ARG A 106 -13.36 10.37 -3.27
N ALA A 107 -13.03 11.63 -3.58
CA ALA A 107 -13.27 12.19 -4.92
C ALA A 107 -12.48 11.43 -5.99
N VAL A 108 -11.19 11.18 -5.75
CA VAL A 108 -10.34 10.41 -6.67
C VAL A 108 -10.84 8.97 -6.81
N ARG A 109 -11.17 8.30 -5.70
CA ARG A 109 -11.70 6.94 -5.75
C ARG A 109 -13.01 6.85 -6.54
N ALA A 110 -13.94 7.76 -6.31
CA ALA A 110 -15.21 7.79 -7.03
C ALA A 110 -14.99 8.01 -8.53
N ALA A 111 -14.13 8.95 -8.90
CA ALA A 111 -13.81 9.24 -10.30
C ALA A 111 -13.12 8.08 -11.00
N LEU A 112 -12.16 7.42 -10.35
CA LEU A 112 -11.49 6.24 -10.90
C LEU A 112 -12.44 5.05 -11.04
N SER A 113 -13.30 4.81 -10.06
CA SER A 113 -14.32 3.76 -10.12
C SER A 113 -15.28 4.00 -11.27
N GLU A 114 -15.78 5.24 -11.45
CA GLU A 114 -16.65 5.61 -12.57
C GLU A 114 -15.92 5.44 -13.91
N ALA A 115 -14.68 5.94 -14.02
CA ALA A 115 -13.91 5.91 -15.26
C ALA A 115 -13.53 4.49 -15.71
N LEU A 116 -13.35 3.56 -14.75
CA LEU A 116 -12.98 2.17 -14.99
C LEU A 116 -14.20 1.22 -15.07
N SER A 117 -15.41 1.70 -14.77
CA SER A 117 -16.65 0.91 -14.87
C SER A 117 -17.01 0.56 -16.30
N GLU A 118 -17.65 -0.59 -16.49
CA GLU A 118 -18.19 -1.02 -17.78
C GLU A 118 -19.13 0.05 -18.36
N GLY A 119 -18.96 0.35 -19.64
CA GLY A 119 -19.75 1.38 -20.33
C GLY A 119 -19.34 2.82 -20.06
N SER A 120 -18.26 3.05 -19.30
CA SER A 120 -17.74 4.40 -19.05
C SER A 120 -17.32 5.09 -20.35
N VAL A 121 -17.71 6.36 -20.49
CA VAL A 121 -17.27 7.22 -21.61
C VAL A 121 -15.77 7.53 -21.58
N HIS A 122 -15.12 7.31 -20.44
CA HIS A 122 -13.67 7.51 -20.26
C HIS A 122 -12.85 6.32 -20.75
N GLY A 123 -13.43 5.12 -20.87
CA GLY A 123 -12.73 3.89 -21.27
C GLY A 123 -11.85 4.06 -22.49
N PRO A 124 -12.39 4.56 -23.65
CA PRO A 124 -11.61 4.71 -24.88
C PRO A 124 -10.38 5.60 -24.78
N PHE A 125 -10.39 6.56 -23.84
CA PHE A 125 -9.21 7.39 -23.56
C PHE A 125 -8.21 6.62 -22.70
N LEU A 126 -8.70 5.96 -21.65
CA LEU A 126 -7.87 5.34 -20.62
C LEU A 126 -7.21 4.03 -21.07
N GLU A 127 -7.71 3.36 -22.12
CA GLU A 127 -7.04 2.20 -22.73
C GLU A 127 -5.57 2.47 -23.06
N ASN A 128 -5.25 3.69 -23.52
CA ASN A 128 -3.88 4.09 -23.84
C ASN A 128 -3.00 4.40 -22.62
N ALA A 129 -3.61 4.48 -21.43
CA ALA A 129 -2.91 4.70 -20.17
C ALA A 129 -2.69 3.38 -19.39
N LEU A 130 -3.19 2.25 -19.90
CA LEU A 130 -2.96 0.95 -19.27
C LEU A 130 -1.58 0.40 -19.60
N VAL A 131 -0.96 -0.22 -18.60
CA VAL A 131 0.31 -0.93 -18.71
C VAL A 131 0.17 -2.29 -18.02
N PRO A 132 0.56 -3.40 -18.66
CA PRO A 132 0.55 -4.70 -17.99
C PRO A 132 1.40 -4.68 -16.71
N GLN A 133 0.89 -5.24 -15.61
CA GLN A 133 1.64 -5.34 -14.35
C GLN A 133 2.96 -6.08 -14.52
N ALA A 134 3.03 -7.05 -15.42
CA ALA A 134 4.24 -7.80 -15.73
C ALA A 134 5.36 -6.93 -16.34
N GLU A 135 5.03 -5.79 -16.94
CA GLU A 135 5.96 -4.88 -17.62
C GLU A 135 6.46 -3.74 -16.73
N VAL A 136 6.02 -3.68 -15.48
CA VAL A 136 6.42 -2.61 -14.55
C VAL A 136 7.30 -3.13 -13.43
N GLU A 137 8.11 -2.25 -12.89
CA GLU A 137 8.80 -2.41 -11.61
C GLU A 137 8.26 -1.38 -10.59
N TYR A 138 8.27 -1.77 -9.32
CA TYR A 138 7.68 -0.99 -8.24
C TYR A 138 8.74 -0.32 -7.37
N ALA A 139 8.39 0.79 -6.74
CA ALA A 139 9.17 1.47 -5.72
C ALA A 139 8.34 1.71 -4.47
N LEU A 140 9.00 2.11 -3.39
CA LEU A 140 8.28 2.61 -2.20
C LEU A 140 7.37 3.78 -2.59
N PRO A 141 6.16 3.85 -2.03
CA PRO A 141 5.13 4.81 -2.46
C PRO A 141 5.55 6.27 -2.26
N CYS A 142 6.37 6.52 -1.26
CA CYS A 142 6.88 7.85 -0.91
C CYS A 142 8.24 7.71 -0.19
N THR A 143 8.87 8.84 0.12
CA THR A 143 10.00 8.87 1.05
C THR A 143 9.49 8.65 2.47
N ILE A 144 9.98 7.59 3.11
CA ILE A 144 9.57 7.21 4.47
C ILE A 144 10.50 7.92 5.47
N GLY A 145 9.93 8.79 6.31
CA GLY A 145 10.67 9.51 7.34
C GLY A 145 10.86 8.69 8.61
N ASP A 146 9.79 8.11 9.09
CA ASP A 146 9.72 7.38 10.35
C ASP A 146 8.86 6.14 10.22
N TYR A 147 9.01 5.21 11.16
CA TYR A 147 8.24 3.99 11.26
C TYR A 147 7.73 3.80 12.68
N THR A 148 6.44 3.63 12.84
CA THR A 148 5.81 3.25 14.11
C THR A 148 4.93 2.04 13.89
N ASP A 149 4.95 1.12 14.84
CA ASP A 149 4.14 -0.09 14.81
C ASP A 149 3.41 -0.30 16.13
N PHE A 150 2.25 -0.96 16.09
CA PHE A 150 1.37 -1.16 17.22
C PHE A 150 0.81 -2.58 17.25
N TYR A 151 0.83 -3.20 18.41
CA TYR A 151 0.08 -4.42 18.67
C TYR A 151 -1.43 -4.11 18.84
N ALA A 152 -2.10 -3.74 17.76
CA ALA A 152 -3.50 -3.31 17.81
C ALA A 152 -4.50 -4.46 17.98
N SER A 153 -4.13 -5.71 17.60
CA SER A 153 -4.95 -6.90 17.80
C SER A 153 -4.68 -7.55 19.15
N ILE A 154 -5.69 -7.63 20.01
CA ILE A 154 -5.59 -8.32 21.31
C ILE A 154 -5.26 -9.81 21.16
N HIS A 155 -5.70 -10.44 20.09
CA HIS A 155 -5.42 -11.85 19.81
C HIS A 155 -3.95 -12.06 19.50
N HIS A 156 -3.38 -11.23 18.62
CA HIS A 156 -1.96 -11.24 18.30
C HIS A 156 -1.10 -10.90 19.52
N ALA A 157 -1.41 -9.80 20.23
CA ALA A 157 -0.69 -9.40 21.43
C ALA A 157 -0.70 -10.48 22.52
N THR A 158 -1.83 -11.18 22.69
CA THR A 158 -1.94 -12.30 23.64
C THR A 158 -1.07 -13.48 23.20
N ALA A 159 -1.10 -13.84 21.92
CA ALA A 159 -0.31 -14.95 21.38
C ALA A 159 1.19 -14.72 21.56
N VAL A 160 1.68 -13.55 21.17
CA VAL A 160 3.08 -13.15 21.36
C VAL A 160 3.43 -13.04 22.84
N GLY A 161 2.56 -12.44 23.65
CA GLY A 161 2.76 -12.27 25.08
C GLY A 161 2.92 -13.61 25.82
N ARG A 162 2.18 -14.66 25.44
CA ARG A 162 2.29 -16.00 26.00
C ARG A 162 3.66 -16.64 25.81
N LEU A 163 4.38 -16.29 24.75
CA LEU A 163 5.74 -16.79 24.52
C LEU A 163 6.74 -16.26 25.55
N PHE A 164 6.51 -15.07 26.09
CA PHE A 164 7.42 -14.39 27.03
C PHE A 164 6.90 -14.37 28.48
N ARG A 165 5.58 -14.35 28.66
CA ARG A 165 4.87 -14.23 29.94
C ARG A 165 3.65 -15.14 29.94
N PRO A 166 3.82 -16.46 30.07
CA PRO A 166 2.71 -17.43 29.95
C PRO A 166 1.53 -17.14 30.89
N ASP A 167 1.82 -16.75 32.13
CA ASP A 167 0.81 -16.53 33.18
C ASP A 167 0.14 -15.15 33.10
N ASN A 168 0.78 -14.17 32.45
CA ASN A 168 0.25 -12.82 32.27
C ASN A 168 0.67 -12.25 30.92
N PRO A 169 0.06 -12.68 29.82
CA PRO A 169 0.52 -12.35 28.47
C PRO A 169 0.34 -10.88 28.09
N LEU A 170 -0.67 -10.20 28.65
CA LEU A 170 -0.95 -8.81 28.35
C LEU A 170 -0.55 -7.90 29.52
N LEU A 171 0.03 -6.75 29.19
CA LEU A 171 0.25 -5.70 30.19
C LEU A 171 -1.08 -5.11 30.66
N PRO A 172 -1.19 -4.64 31.92
CA PRO A 172 -2.44 -4.14 32.49
C PRO A 172 -3.11 -3.03 31.67
N ASN A 173 -2.31 -2.19 31.03
CA ASN A 173 -2.80 -1.06 30.24
C ASN A 173 -3.14 -1.39 28.78
N TYR A 174 -2.84 -2.61 28.31
CA TYR A 174 -3.00 -2.96 26.90
C TYR A 174 -4.40 -2.66 26.36
N GLN A 175 -5.42 -2.94 27.16
CA GLN A 175 -6.81 -2.75 26.75
C GLN A 175 -7.15 -1.29 26.41
N TRP A 176 -6.43 -0.35 26.99
CA TRP A 176 -6.67 1.09 26.83
C TRP A 176 -5.65 1.76 25.92
N VAL A 177 -4.42 1.28 25.97
CA VAL A 177 -3.30 1.80 25.20
C VAL A 177 -2.52 0.60 24.64
N PRO A 178 -2.69 0.26 23.37
CA PRO A 178 -1.93 -0.83 22.74
C PRO A 178 -0.43 -0.50 22.77
N ILE A 179 0.39 -1.55 22.86
CA ILE A 179 1.84 -1.40 22.82
C ILE A 179 2.25 -0.94 21.42
N GLY A 180 3.00 0.15 21.37
CA GLY A 180 3.61 0.63 20.15
C GLY A 180 5.10 0.83 20.32
N TYR A 181 5.84 0.87 19.22
CA TYR A 181 7.26 1.17 19.21
C TYR A 181 7.66 1.99 17.98
N HIS A 182 8.76 2.73 18.11
CA HIS A 182 9.39 3.43 17.01
C HIS A 182 10.40 2.47 16.35
N GLY A 183 10.08 2.04 15.14
CA GLY A 183 10.87 1.08 14.39
C GLY A 183 11.92 1.74 13.48
N ARG A 184 12.50 0.92 12.62
CA ARG A 184 13.52 1.36 11.67
C ARG A 184 12.95 1.47 10.25
N SER A 185 12.79 2.70 9.75
CA SER A 185 12.33 2.97 8.39
C SER A 185 13.37 2.63 7.31
N SER A 186 14.66 2.65 7.64
CA SER A 186 15.75 2.48 6.65
C SER A 186 15.84 1.10 6.01
N SER A 187 15.17 0.09 6.52
CA SER A 187 15.15 -1.28 5.98
C SER A 187 13.82 -1.66 5.32
N ILE A 188 12.92 -0.71 5.14
CA ILE A 188 11.67 -0.92 4.39
C ILE A 188 12.01 -0.98 2.91
N VAL A 189 11.60 -2.05 2.24
CA VAL A 189 11.87 -2.30 0.82
C VAL A 189 10.64 -2.91 0.15
N VAL A 190 10.56 -2.77 -1.17
CA VAL A 190 9.48 -3.43 -1.95
C VAL A 190 9.65 -4.94 -1.97
N SER A 191 8.55 -5.66 -2.16
CA SER A 191 8.52 -7.12 -2.30
C SER A 191 9.51 -7.62 -3.36
N GLY A 192 10.00 -8.85 -3.18
CA GLY A 192 10.92 -9.49 -4.12
C GLY A 192 12.41 -9.16 -3.89
N ARG A 193 12.75 -8.25 -2.98
CA ARG A 193 14.14 -8.01 -2.61
C ARG A 193 14.67 -9.08 -1.67
N GLY A 194 15.78 -9.69 -2.05
CA GLY A 194 16.51 -10.60 -1.17
C GLY A 194 17.15 -9.86 0.01
N LEU A 195 17.02 -10.42 1.22
CA LEU A 195 17.63 -9.91 2.44
C LEU A 195 18.86 -10.76 2.78
N ARG A 196 20.01 -10.11 2.98
CA ARG A 196 21.17 -10.75 3.61
C ARG A 196 21.06 -10.68 5.12
N ARG A 197 21.40 -11.78 5.78
CA ARG A 197 21.46 -11.81 7.25
C ARG A 197 22.46 -10.75 7.75
N PRO A 198 22.04 -9.81 8.61
CA PRO A 198 22.93 -8.72 9.03
C PRO A 198 24.04 -9.22 9.95
N LEU A 199 25.18 -8.57 9.89
CA LEU A 199 26.23 -8.67 10.91
C LEU A 199 25.87 -7.81 12.11
N GLY A 200 26.04 -8.35 13.29
CA GLY A 200 25.80 -7.64 14.53
C GLY A 200 26.57 -8.18 15.72
N GLN A 201 26.62 -7.43 16.79
CA GLN A 201 27.20 -7.87 18.04
C GLN A 201 26.21 -8.80 18.76
N ILE A 202 26.61 -10.04 18.95
CA ILE A 202 25.80 -11.04 19.66
C ILE A 202 26.49 -11.38 20.97
N LYS A 203 25.76 -11.21 22.08
CA LYS A 203 26.19 -11.59 23.41
C LYS A 203 25.30 -12.70 23.94
N PRO A 204 25.77 -13.96 24.01
CA PRO A 204 25.11 -15.00 24.77
C PRO A 204 24.98 -14.62 26.25
N ALA A 205 23.95 -15.13 26.93
CA ALA A 205 23.66 -14.76 28.32
C ALA A 205 24.82 -15.05 29.28
N ASP A 206 25.58 -16.09 28.98
CA ASP A 206 26.70 -16.62 29.78
C ASP A 206 28.08 -16.19 29.26
N ALA A 207 28.12 -15.42 28.19
CA ALA A 207 29.38 -15.04 27.54
C ALA A 207 29.69 -13.56 27.70
N SER A 208 30.96 -13.28 27.82
CA SER A 208 31.54 -11.95 27.65
C SER A 208 32.89 -12.06 26.96
N PRO A 209 33.27 -11.19 26.05
CA PRO A 209 32.55 -10.06 25.50
C PRO A 209 31.58 -10.45 24.36
N PRO A 210 30.81 -9.48 23.83
CA PRO A 210 30.02 -9.70 22.61
C PRO A 210 30.94 -10.03 21.42
N VAL A 211 30.44 -10.85 20.51
CA VAL A 211 31.16 -11.23 19.28
C VAL A 211 30.43 -10.73 18.06
N LEU A 212 31.17 -10.21 17.07
CA LEU A 212 30.62 -9.78 15.80
C LEU A 212 30.42 -11.03 14.90
N ARG A 213 29.19 -11.27 14.53
CA ARG A 213 28.84 -12.34 13.58
C ARG A 213 27.46 -12.12 12.97
N GLU A 214 27.09 -12.95 12.01
CA GLU A 214 25.77 -12.97 11.43
C GLU A 214 24.70 -13.23 12.51
N SER A 215 23.60 -12.46 12.45
CA SER A 215 22.46 -12.64 13.34
C SER A 215 21.83 -14.01 13.11
N ARG A 216 21.55 -14.73 14.19
CA ARG A 216 20.87 -16.03 14.14
C ARG A 216 19.36 -15.91 13.96
N ARG A 217 18.79 -14.78 14.38
CA ARG A 217 17.36 -14.48 14.31
C ARG A 217 17.18 -13.23 13.48
N VAL A 218 16.16 -13.25 12.66
CA VAL A 218 15.72 -12.11 11.88
C VAL A 218 14.24 -11.96 12.21
N ASP A 219 13.85 -10.78 12.60
CA ASP A 219 12.46 -10.37 12.66
C ASP A 219 12.07 -9.81 11.30
N PHE A 220 10.97 -10.31 10.77
CA PHE A 220 10.49 -9.95 9.45
C PHE A 220 9.02 -9.59 9.56
N GLU A 221 8.71 -8.35 9.24
CA GLU A 221 7.36 -7.82 9.23
C GLU A 221 6.88 -7.62 7.80
N LEU A 222 5.66 -8.05 7.54
CA LEU A 222 4.98 -7.84 6.27
C LEU A 222 3.97 -6.70 6.44
N GLU A 223 4.19 -5.64 5.70
CA GLU A 223 3.28 -4.51 5.63
C GLU A 223 2.55 -4.52 4.28
N LEU A 224 1.23 -4.41 4.33
CA LEU A 224 0.41 -4.28 3.14
C LEU A 224 0.23 -2.79 2.83
N GLY A 225 0.76 -2.37 1.72
CA GLY A 225 0.69 -0.98 1.27
C GLY A 225 0.43 -0.87 -0.22
#